data_52d034f360a65641b9ab082603acc5e7
#
_entry.id   52d034f360a65641b9ab082603acc5e7
#
_cell.length_a   1.000
_cell.length_b   1.000
_cell.length_c   1.000
_cell.angle_alpha   90.00
_cell.angle_beta   90.00
_cell.angle_gamma   90.00
#
_symmetry.space_group_name_H-M   'P 1'
#
loop_
_entity.id
_entity.type
_entity.pdbx_description
1 polymer ?
#
loop_
_entity_poly.entity_id
_entity_poly.type
_entity_poly.pdbx_seq_one_letter_code
_entity_poly.pdbx_strand_id
1 'polypeptide(L)'
;MKKLALFVSFAAILMVGCKEDDPIVPEIICDTDVVNVPVAGTEDEDIFVTFTSNVNWTASIKENAAWVSVSPASGTSADGRVKLIVLPTEENDPREATLVLTADTAVKEIKVVQAQVDAFSLAETSAEVGEEGGNVEIKAMTNIEWTVTIPSDCDWVSLVNVKAYGEAVKTVKVEPYDELDGYREVTLTVSAGGQDSDFTISQYGPESCLWSVDMRDYVAMTASFTNSVEETVPTNVSMALYDGNVVVCAGDGTYPVIIDKATGAKKGELNTGNVKPGYITNDDAGNLVFCSRVWNYWVDYVFFEVYYMTPGSSEVKKLVSCHDDEYYPSYIGAGLSVKGDVTGKAAIAAPWEGVEGVTGDNMVLCWQIENGAKVGSYVKGSLTGFIGIGWLAGYWMQSPDNFPGFALISDTLADGAVFACYEENVLYYVDQNFACTALSDETILDSNNTPNAMDIRTINGKQYLAVSGGTYFPQWCNPPMRIVDMSTKAVVAEPVTHSFNIGEAAVAVGASAAVRMEATEGGMIVYHINNNCSVIEAIKVPLD
;
A
#
# COMPACT_ATOMS: atom_id res chain seq x y z
N MET A 1 54.11 44.05 -55.50
CA MET A 1 55.25 43.93 -56.42
C MET A 1 54.93 42.79 -57.36
N LYS A 2 54.49 43.13 -58.57
CA LYS A 2 55.16 42.96 -59.84
C LYS A 2 55.72 41.52 -60.04
N LYS A 3 55.15 40.78 -60.90
CA LYS A 3 55.44 40.52 -62.34
C LYS A 3 55.26 39.01 -62.54
N LEU A 4 54.96 38.33 -63.61
CA LEU A 4 55.14 38.63 -65.03
C LEU A 4 54.35 37.57 -65.81
N ALA A 5 53.69 37.97 -66.86
CA ALA A 5 53.12 37.09 -67.89
C ALA A 5 54.17 36.42 -68.71
N LEU A 6 53.86 35.19 -69.14
CA LEU A 6 54.57 34.63 -70.33
C LEU A 6 53.54 33.97 -71.25
N PHE A 7 53.31 34.59 -72.40
CA PHE A 7 52.61 34.05 -73.56
C PHE A 7 53.53 33.06 -74.26
N VAL A 8 53.03 31.86 -74.51
CA VAL A 8 53.59 31.04 -75.57
C VAL A 8 52.45 30.55 -76.48
N SER A 9 52.35 31.14 -77.63
CA SER A 9 51.56 30.64 -78.77
C SER A 9 52.11 29.34 -79.27
N PHE A 10 51.27 28.32 -79.43
CA PHE A 10 51.60 27.20 -80.32
C PHE A 10 50.42 26.81 -81.20
N ALA A 11 50.71 26.53 -82.42
CA ALA A 11 49.82 26.41 -83.54
C ALA A 11 48.85 25.24 -83.49
N ALA A 12 47.70 25.48 -84.10
CA ALA A 12 46.67 24.49 -84.37
C ALA A 12 47.16 23.38 -85.33
N ILE A 13 46.94 22.14 -84.90
CA ILE A 13 46.81 21.01 -85.80
C ILE A 13 45.41 20.46 -85.64
N LEU A 14 44.57 20.69 -86.64
CA LEU A 14 43.28 20.02 -86.78
C LEU A 14 43.50 18.53 -87.03
N MET A 15 43.34 17.71 -86.04
CA MET A 15 43.01 16.30 -86.19
C MET A 15 41.52 16.11 -85.92
N VAL A 16 40.78 15.77 -86.96
CA VAL A 16 39.42 15.24 -86.84
C VAL A 16 39.60 13.81 -86.32
N GLY A 17 39.56 13.65 -85.03
CA GLY A 17 39.38 12.36 -84.35
C GLY A 17 37.87 12.20 -84.02
N CYS A 18 37.27 11.08 -84.40
CA CYS A 18 36.00 10.65 -83.87
C CYS A 18 36.12 10.67 -82.32
N LYS A 19 35.38 11.57 -81.67
CA LYS A 19 35.20 11.46 -80.25
C LYS A 19 34.36 10.20 -80.04
N GLU A 20 34.97 9.13 -79.54
CA GLU A 20 34.23 8.21 -78.69
C GLU A 20 33.72 9.08 -77.52
N ASP A 21 32.41 9.13 -77.36
CA ASP A 21 31.84 9.76 -76.16
C ASP A 21 32.44 9.04 -74.94
N ASP A 22 33.18 9.77 -74.11
CA ASP A 22 33.68 9.24 -72.87
C ASP A 22 32.45 8.65 -72.09
N PRO A 23 32.60 7.44 -71.58
CA PRO A 23 31.49 6.81 -70.88
C PRO A 23 31.01 7.73 -69.76
N ILE A 24 29.71 8.09 -69.80
CA ILE A 24 29.07 8.90 -68.72
C ILE A 24 29.20 8.13 -67.41
N VAL A 25 29.99 8.67 -66.49
CA VAL A 25 30.02 8.15 -65.10
C VAL A 25 28.73 8.59 -64.41
N PRO A 26 27.86 7.67 -63.99
CA PRO A 26 26.63 8.01 -63.35
C PRO A 26 26.89 8.74 -62.01
N GLU A 27 26.17 9.83 -61.78
CA GLU A 27 26.32 10.68 -60.58
C GLU A 27 24.95 11.16 -60.07
N ILE A 28 24.79 11.17 -58.75
CA ILE A 28 23.71 11.81 -58.04
C ILE A 28 24.33 12.81 -57.07
N ILE A 29 23.94 14.07 -57.17
CA ILE A 29 24.34 15.12 -56.23
C ILE A 29 23.11 15.52 -55.43
N CYS A 30 23.12 15.25 -54.11
CA CYS A 30 22.07 15.58 -53.18
C CYS A 30 22.72 15.94 -51.83
N ASP A 31 22.46 17.14 -51.34
CA ASP A 31 23.01 17.66 -50.09
C ASP A 31 22.15 17.22 -48.86
N THR A 32 21.01 16.58 -49.09
CA THR A 32 20.14 16.11 -48.05
C THR A 32 20.56 14.71 -47.61
N ASP A 33 20.90 14.55 -46.34
CA ASP A 33 21.18 13.24 -45.71
C ASP A 33 20.01 12.75 -44.82
N VAL A 34 19.24 13.68 -44.24
CA VAL A 34 18.12 13.37 -43.36
C VAL A 34 16.95 14.29 -43.69
N VAL A 35 15.75 13.72 -43.73
CA VAL A 35 14.49 14.44 -43.86
C VAL A 35 13.68 14.19 -42.60
N ASN A 36 13.37 15.25 -41.86
CA ASN A 36 12.47 15.19 -40.68
C ASN A 36 11.04 15.46 -41.15
N VAL A 37 10.12 14.60 -40.69
CA VAL A 37 8.71 14.66 -41.04
C VAL A 37 7.90 14.85 -39.72
N PRO A 38 6.93 15.75 -39.68
CA PRO A 38 6.10 15.95 -38.51
C PRO A 38 5.19 14.75 -38.27
N VAL A 39 4.56 14.71 -37.07
CA VAL A 39 3.59 13.68 -36.66
C VAL A 39 2.44 13.52 -37.64
N ALA A 40 1.92 14.64 -38.16
CA ALA A 40 0.85 14.66 -39.17
C ALA A 40 1.25 14.10 -40.55
N GLY A 41 2.53 13.75 -40.73
CA GLY A 41 3.04 13.31 -42.03
C GLY A 41 3.13 14.45 -43.02
N THR A 42 2.65 14.22 -44.23
CA THR A 42 2.67 15.20 -45.33
C THR A 42 1.24 15.62 -45.71
N GLU A 43 0.25 15.53 -44.81
CA GLU A 43 -1.12 15.96 -45.09
C GLU A 43 -1.24 17.48 -45.21
N ASP A 44 -0.55 18.21 -44.34
CA ASP A 44 -0.62 19.69 -44.30
C ASP A 44 0.48 20.39 -45.08
N GLU A 45 1.62 19.74 -45.32
CA GLU A 45 2.78 20.34 -45.96
C GLU A 45 3.52 19.32 -46.87
N ASP A 46 3.76 19.75 -48.11
CA ASP A 46 4.50 18.96 -49.07
C ASP A 46 6.00 18.94 -48.78
N ILE A 47 6.58 17.78 -48.56
CA ILE A 47 8.01 17.57 -48.34
C ILE A 47 8.65 17.03 -49.61
N PHE A 48 9.69 17.71 -50.11
CA PHE A 48 10.41 17.34 -51.33
C PHE A 48 11.88 17.12 -51.02
N VAL A 49 12.44 16.11 -51.72
CA VAL A 49 13.88 15.92 -51.84
C VAL A 49 14.29 16.32 -53.26
N THR A 50 15.22 17.24 -53.38
CA THR A 50 15.77 17.72 -54.65
C THR A 50 17.20 17.26 -54.82
N PHE A 51 17.55 16.91 -56.03
CA PHE A 51 18.89 16.43 -56.39
C PHE A 51 19.15 16.64 -57.88
N THR A 52 20.35 16.44 -58.33
CA THR A 52 20.68 16.39 -59.74
C THR A 52 21.20 15.00 -60.10
N SER A 53 20.90 14.56 -61.31
CA SER A 53 21.43 13.32 -61.88
C SER A 53 21.79 13.50 -63.34
N ASN A 54 22.93 12.97 -63.76
CA ASN A 54 23.41 13.04 -65.15
C ASN A 54 22.88 11.88 -65.99
N VAL A 55 22.17 10.91 -65.42
CA VAL A 55 21.51 9.80 -66.13
C VAL A 55 20.08 9.62 -65.53
N ASN A 56 19.27 8.76 -66.17
CA ASN A 56 17.96 8.42 -65.66
C ASN A 56 18.06 7.86 -64.25
N TRP A 57 17.11 8.21 -63.40
CA TRP A 57 17.13 7.86 -62.01
C TRP A 57 15.83 7.18 -61.52
N THR A 58 15.92 6.46 -60.42
CA THR A 58 14.78 5.90 -59.69
C THR A 58 14.85 6.28 -58.22
N ALA A 59 13.68 6.36 -57.57
CA ALA A 59 13.56 6.61 -56.15
C ALA A 59 12.66 5.53 -55.54
N SER A 60 13.08 4.98 -54.42
CA SER A 60 12.33 3.94 -53.68
C SER A 60 12.58 4.03 -52.17
N ILE A 61 11.69 3.42 -51.41
CA ILE A 61 11.91 3.20 -49.96
C ILE A 61 12.56 1.82 -49.78
N LYS A 62 13.69 1.77 -49.09
CA LYS A 62 14.50 0.56 -48.91
C LYS A 62 13.77 -0.50 -48.08
N GLU A 63 13.14 -0.08 -47.01
CA GLU A 63 12.32 -0.91 -46.12
C GLU A 63 10.91 -1.01 -46.72
N ASN A 64 10.24 -2.13 -46.52
CA ASN A 64 8.84 -2.27 -46.93
C ASN A 64 7.91 -1.52 -45.95
N ALA A 65 8.16 -0.21 -45.78
CA ALA A 65 7.44 0.66 -44.84
C ALA A 65 6.15 1.19 -45.48
N ALA A 66 5.02 0.65 -45.10
CA ALA A 66 3.72 1.03 -45.67
C ALA A 66 3.29 2.47 -45.36
N TRP A 67 3.93 3.13 -44.42
CA TRP A 67 3.61 4.49 -43.97
C TRP A 67 4.29 5.61 -44.78
N VAL A 68 5.28 5.28 -45.65
CA VAL A 68 6.00 6.23 -46.48
C VAL A 68 6.11 5.73 -47.91
N SER A 69 5.91 6.63 -48.86
CA SER A 69 6.08 6.39 -50.26
C SER A 69 6.63 7.64 -50.97
N VAL A 70 7.01 7.49 -52.24
CA VAL A 70 7.64 8.57 -53.01
C VAL A 70 6.96 8.76 -54.36
N SER A 71 6.92 9.99 -54.85
CA SER A 71 6.37 10.32 -56.16
C SER A 71 7.09 11.54 -56.77
N PRO A 72 7.53 11.47 -58.07
CA PRO A 72 7.59 10.30 -58.93
C PRO A 72 8.67 9.30 -58.48
N ALA A 73 8.47 8.01 -58.80
CA ALA A 73 9.44 6.95 -58.49
C ALA A 73 10.58 6.84 -59.51
N SER A 74 10.56 7.63 -60.57
CA SER A 74 11.65 7.68 -61.56
C SER A 74 11.60 8.98 -62.37
N GLY A 75 12.73 9.33 -63.00
CA GLY A 75 12.83 10.47 -63.87
C GLY A 75 14.01 10.35 -64.84
N THR A 76 14.14 11.34 -65.73
CA THR A 76 15.23 11.43 -66.72
C THR A 76 16.37 12.24 -66.12
N SER A 77 17.54 12.18 -66.81
CA SER A 77 18.73 12.99 -66.50
C SER A 77 18.38 14.47 -66.49
N ALA A 78 18.39 15.10 -65.37
CA ALA A 78 18.21 16.52 -65.10
C ALA A 78 18.09 16.75 -63.55
N ASP A 79 17.63 17.91 -63.16
CA ASP A 79 17.24 18.20 -61.79
C ASP A 79 16.07 17.29 -61.38
N GLY A 80 16.33 16.45 -60.39
CA GLY A 80 15.36 15.53 -59.82
C GLY A 80 14.63 16.17 -58.64
N ARG A 81 13.33 15.88 -58.52
CA ARG A 81 12.52 16.29 -57.41
C ARG A 81 11.54 15.18 -57.06
N VAL A 82 11.63 14.65 -55.84
CA VAL A 82 10.79 13.58 -55.35
C VAL A 82 9.98 14.11 -54.15
N LYS A 83 8.68 13.97 -54.21
CA LYS A 83 7.79 14.23 -53.06
C LYS A 83 7.73 13.00 -52.17
N LEU A 84 7.95 13.19 -50.90
CA LEU A 84 7.60 12.20 -49.87
C LEU A 84 6.11 12.26 -49.57
N ILE A 85 5.48 11.09 -49.50
CA ILE A 85 4.07 10.92 -49.07
C ILE A 85 4.14 10.08 -47.80
N VAL A 86 3.90 10.71 -46.66
CA VAL A 86 4.04 10.10 -45.35
C VAL A 86 2.70 10.19 -44.61
N LEU A 87 2.23 9.03 -44.16
CA LEU A 87 0.98 8.96 -43.37
C LEU A 87 1.21 9.50 -41.95
N PRO A 88 0.16 10.05 -41.30
CA PRO A 88 0.23 10.42 -39.90
C PRO A 88 0.61 9.25 -38.99
N THR A 89 1.12 9.54 -37.81
CA THR A 89 1.43 8.53 -36.80
C THR A 89 0.74 8.84 -35.46
N GLU A 90 0.37 7.80 -34.75
CA GLU A 90 -0.08 7.84 -33.35
C GLU A 90 0.94 7.18 -32.41
N GLU A 91 2.11 6.81 -32.95
CA GLU A 91 3.16 6.13 -32.20
C GLU A 91 3.91 7.13 -31.30
N ASN A 92 4.28 6.66 -30.10
CA ASN A 92 5.07 7.45 -29.15
C ASN A 92 6.59 7.32 -29.36
N ASP A 93 7.00 6.48 -30.32
CA ASP A 93 8.38 6.36 -30.78
C ASP A 93 8.53 6.89 -32.20
N PRO A 94 9.66 7.55 -32.52
CA PRO A 94 9.93 7.99 -33.89
C PRO A 94 10.09 6.77 -34.80
N ARG A 95 9.60 6.88 -36.01
CA ARG A 95 9.80 5.83 -37.00
C ARG A 95 10.69 6.29 -38.13
N GLU A 96 11.45 5.37 -38.67
CA GLU A 96 12.49 5.65 -39.64
C GLU A 96 12.33 4.81 -40.92
N ALA A 97 12.70 5.39 -42.04
CA ALA A 97 12.79 4.70 -43.31
C ALA A 97 13.95 5.31 -44.14
N THR A 98 14.38 4.62 -45.16
CA THR A 98 15.46 5.09 -46.04
C THR A 98 14.93 5.31 -47.45
N LEU A 99 14.98 6.57 -47.91
CA LEU A 99 14.81 6.88 -49.32
C LEU A 99 16.10 6.58 -50.08
N VAL A 100 16.01 5.75 -51.10
CA VAL A 100 17.13 5.39 -51.96
C VAL A 100 16.93 6.02 -53.35
N LEU A 101 17.83 6.87 -53.75
CA LEU A 101 17.95 7.39 -55.09
C LEU A 101 19.03 6.57 -55.83
N THR A 102 18.68 6.03 -57.01
CA THR A 102 19.59 5.22 -57.81
C THR A 102 19.62 5.75 -59.22
N ALA A 103 20.81 5.96 -59.73
CA ALA A 103 21.07 6.39 -61.10
C ALA A 103 22.18 5.49 -61.69
N ASP A 104 21.75 4.40 -62.33
CA ASP A 104 22.61 3.30 -62.77
C ASP A 104 23.47 2.74 -61.61
N THR A 105 24.75 3.04 -61.56
CA THR A 105 25.68 2.59 -60.50
C THR A 105 25.79 3.56 -59.32
N ALA A 106 25.33 4.79 -59.47
CA ALA A 106 25.32 5.78 -58.40
C ALA A 106 24.11 5.59 -57.49
N VAL A 107 24.35 5.57 -56.17
CA VAL A 107 23.31 5.41 -55.13
C VAL A 107 23.48 6.47 -54.06
N LYS A 108 22.38 7.11 -53.66
CA LYS A 108 22.33 8.00 -52.51
C LYS A 108 21.20 7.53 -51.58
N GLU A 109 21.56 7.27 -50.36
CA GLU A 109 20.61 6.95 -49.29
C GLU A 109 20.34 8.21 -48.45
N ILE A 110 19.05 8.45 -48.13
CA ILE A 110 18.58 9.58 -47.33
C ILE A 110 17.68 9.04 -46.25
N LYS A 111 18.01 9.34 -45.02
CA LYS A 111 17.21 8.93 -43.87
C LYS A 111 15.94 9.77 -43.78
N VAL A 112 14.76 9.13 -43.63
CA VAL A 112 13.47 9.76 -43.37
C VAL A 112 13.07 9.44 -41.93
N VAL A 113 12.93 10.46 -41.09
CA VAL A 113 12.59 10.32 -39.70
C VAL A 113 11.27 11.02 -39.46
N GLN A 114 10.23 10.28 -39.08
CA GLN A 114 8.96 10.88 -38.67
C GLN A 114 8.94 11.03 -37.15
N ALA A 115 8.58 12.23 -36.69
CA ALA A 115 8.42 12.53 -35.28
C ALA A 115 7.30 11.68 -34.66
N GLN A 116 7.46 11.34 -33.40
CA GLN A 116 6.48 10.64 -32.58
C GLN A 116 5.43 11.61 -32.01
N VAL A 117 4.33 11.07 -31.51
CA VAL A 117 3.37 11.83 -30.70
C VAL A 117 4.02 12.15 -29.35
N ASP A 118 3.89 13.38 -28.91
CA ASP A 118 4.31 13.79 -27.56
C ASP A 118 3.53 13.01 -26.51
N ALA A 119 4.23 12.35 -25.60
CA ALA A 119 3.65 11.57 -24.55
C ALA A 119 4.31 11.88 -23.21
N PHE A 120 3.48 11.97 -22.17
CA PHE A 120 3.93 12.15 -20.80
C PHE A 120 2.96 11.48 -19.85
N SER A 121 3.48 10.69 -18.91
CA SER A 121 2.76 10.19 -17.74
C SER A 121 3.73 9.94 -16.60
N LEU A 122 3.29 10.15 -15.36
CA LEU A 122 4.04 9.75 -14.18
C LEU A 122 3.85 8.25 -13.92
N ALA A 123 4.91 7.56 -13.52
CA ALA A 123 4.83 6.17 -13.08
C ALA A 123 4.13 6.07 -11.71
N GLU A 124 4.36 7.07 -10.87
CA GLU A 124 3.76 7.22 -9.53
C GLU A 124 3.41 8.69 -9.33
N THR A 125 2.41 8.96 -8.51
CA THR A 125 1.94 10.33 -8.22
C THR A 125 2.23 10.78 -6.80
N SER A 126 2.82 9.92 -5.97
CA SER A 126 3.20 10.23 -4.60
C SER A 126 4.36 9.39 -4.11
N ALA A 127 5.02 9.87 -3.07
CA ALA A 127 6.01 9.14 -2.29
C ALA A 127 5.88 9.47 -0.82
N GLU A 128 6.07 8.48 0.04
CA GLU A 128 6.20 8.65 1.48
C GLU A 128 7.67 8.54 1.88
N VAL A 129 8.10 9.41 2.78
CA VAL A 129 9.50 9.50 3.24
C VAL A 129 9.53 9.44 4.76
N GLY A 130 10.44 8.64 5.31
CA GLY A 130 10.68 8.58 6.77
C GLY A 130 11.34 9.85 7.32
N GLU A 131 11.49 9.89 8.64
CA GLU A 131 12.05 11.01 9.38
C GLU A 131 13.47 11.39 8.97
N GLU A 132 14.28 10.42 8.59
CA GLU A 132 15.67 10.65 8.13
C GLU A 132 15.75 11.44 6.81
N GLY A 133 14.62 11.60 6.12
CA GLY A 133 14.60 12.18 4.78
C GLY A 133 15.23 11.27 3.74
N GLY A 134 15.76 11.86 2.67
CA GLY A 134 16.45 11.09 1.64
C GLY A 134 16.16 11.57 0.23
N ASN A 135 16.51 10.75 -0.74
CA ASN A 135 16.27 11.04 -2.14
C ASN A 135 14.99 10.35 -2.62
N VAL A 136 14.11 11.10 -3.24
CA VAL A 136 12.91 10.61 -3.92
C VAL A 136 13.12 10.70 -5.42
N GLU A 137 12.95 9.59 -6.12
CA GLU A 137 13.00 9.52 -7.58
C GLU A 137 11.59 9.69 -8.16
N ILE A 138 11.41 10.75 -8.93
CA ILE A 138 10.18 10.97 -9.71
C ILE A 138 10.43 10.39 -11.10
N LYS A 139 9.69 9.37 -11.47
CA LYS A 139 9.84 8.63 -12.74
C LYS A 139 8.72 8.99 -13.70
N ALA A 140 9.09 9.40 -14.90
CA ALA A 140 8.14 9.68 -15.96
C ALA A 140 8.38 8.78 -17.16
N MET A 141 7.30 8.33 -17.78
CA MET A 141 7.30 7.77 -19.12
C MET A 141 7.05 8.93 -20.10
N THR A 142 8.08 9.35 -20.80
CA THR A 142 8.00 10.53 -21.66
C THR A 142 9.01 10.50 -22.80
N ASN A 143 8.66 11.12 -23.92
CA ASN A 143 9.53 11.36 -25.07
C ASN A 143 9.82 12.86 -25.28
N ILE A 144 9.37 13.71 -24.37
CA ILE A 144 9.58 15.15 -24.40
C ILE A 144 10.28 15.63 -23.13
N GLU A 145 10.82 16.82 -23.15
CA GLU A 145 11.42 17.45 -21.97
C GLU A 145 10.36 17.75 -20.91
N TRP A 146 10.70 17.54 -19.65
CA TRP A 146 9.85 17.77 -18.52
C TRP A 146 10.57 18.40 -17.34
N THR A 147 9.84 19.04 -16.46
CA THR A 147 10.36 19.77 -15.31
C THR A 147 9.59 19.43 -14.05
N VAL A 148 10.24 19.59 -12.91
CA VAL A 148 9.63 19.53 -11.57
C VAL A 148 9.74 20.89 -10.93
N THR A 149 8.64 21.42 -10.47
CA THR A 149 8.55 22.71 -9.76
C THR A 149 8.17 22.45 -8.32
N ILE A 150 8.99 22.93 -7.40
CA ILE A 150 8.75 22.88 -5.97
C ILE A 150 8.10 24.20 -5.55
N PRO A 151 7.01 24.20 -4.76
CA PRO A 151 6.43 25.42 -4.23
C PRO A 151 7.44 26.31 -3.51
N SER A 152 7.34 27.62 -3.66
CA SER A 152 8.32 28.57 -3.12
C SER A 152 8.34 28.68 -1.60
N ASP A 153 7.30 28.20 -0.94
CA ASP A 153 7.15 28.13 0.51
C ASP A 153 7.62 26.78 1.11
N CYS A 154 8.03 25.82 0.25
CA CYS A 154 8.63 24.57 0.69
C CYS A 154 10.15 24.70 0.75
N ASP A 155 10.72 24.63 1.94
CA ASP A 155 12.17 24.76 2.21
C ASP A 155 12.83 23.40 2.54
N TRP A 156 12.06 22.33 2.66
CA TRP A 156 12.53 21.01 3.05
C TRP A 156 12.65 20.00 1.89
N VAL A 157 12.25 20.38 0.68
CA VAL A 157 12.45 19.59 -0.54
C VAL A 157 13.30 20.40 -1.51
N SER A 158 14.27 19.77 -2.18
CA SER A 158 15.14 20.42 -3.15
C SER A 158 15.44 19.50 -4.33
N LEU A 159 15.60 20.08 -5.54
CA LEU A 159 16.01 19.33 -6.71
C LEU A 159 17.49 18.91 -6.62
N VAL A 160 17.75 17.64 -6.89
CA VAL A 160 19.11 17.12 -7.02
C VAL A 160 19.51 17.14 -8.49
N ASN A 161 20.55 17.90 -8.82
CA ASN A 161 21.10 17.91 -10.18
C ASN A 161 21.94 16.64 -10.43
N VAL A 162 21.31 15.57 -10.84
CA VAL A 162 21.98 14.35 -11.28
C VAL A 162 22.13 14.40 -12.81
N LYS A 163 23.36 14.34 -13.29
CA LYS A 163 23.62 14.13 -14.72
C LYS A 163 23.57 12.62 -14.99
N ALA A 164 22.38 12.08 -15.16
CA ALA A 164 22.19 10.72 -15.62
C ALA A 164 21.90 10.70 -17.13
N TYR A 165 22.52 9.78 -17.83
CA TYR A 165 22.28 9.55 -19.25
C TYR A 165 21.25 8.41 -19.38
N GLY A 166 20.11 8.70 -19.96
CA GLY A 166 19.23 7.66 -20.51
C GLY A 166 17.93 7.35 -19.80
N GLU A 167 17.64 7.91 -18.61
CA GLU A 167 16.35 7.68 -17.93
C GLU A 167 15.60 8.99 -17.68
N ALA A 168 14.27 8.95 -17.85
CA ALA A 168 13.37 10.06 -17.56
C ALA A 168 13.10 10.16 -16.04
N VAL A 169 14.15 10.32 -15.26
CA VAL A 169 14.11 10.38 -13.79
C VAL A 169 14.59 11.75 -13.32
N LYS A 170 13.82 12.35 -12.40
CA LYS A 170 14.25 13.52 -11.61
C LYS A 170 14.34 13.10 -10.15
N THR A 171 15.37 13.55 -9.48
CA THR A 171 15.56 13.27 -8.06
C THR A 171 15.34 14.55 -7.26
N VAL A 172 14.56 14.45 -6.21
CA VAL A 172 14.46 15.48 -5.18
C VAL A 172 15.02 14.96 -3.87
N LYS A 173 15.69 15.83 -3.13
CA LYS A 173 16.15 15.55 -1.78
C LYS A 173 15.11 16.07 -0.80
N VAL A 174 14.75 15.24 0.15
CA VAL A 174 13.88 15.54 1.29
C VAL A 174 14.77 15.67 2.53
N GLU A 175 14.69 16.79 3.23
CA GLU A 175 15.47 17.02 4.47
C GLU A 175 14.87 16.20 5.63
N PRO A 176 15.66 15.84 6.64
CA PRO A 176 15.19 15.16 7.84
C PRO A 176 14.05 15.93 8.54
N TYR A 177 13.21 15.18 9.26
CA TYR A 177 12.09 15.73 10.03
C TYR A 177 12.05 15.06 11.40
N ASP A 178 12.35 15.81 12.44
CA ASP A 178 12.60 15.34 13.80
C ASP A 178 11.47 15.66 14.79
N GLU A 179 10.35 16.22 14.32
CA GLU A 179 9.16 16.35 15.16
C GLU A 179 8.55 14.99 15.39
N LEU A 180 8.61 14.51 16.64
CA LEU A 180 8.26 13.14 17.02
C LEU A 180 6.89 12.70 16.48
N ASP A 181 5.90 13.56 16.57
CA ASP A 181 4.49 13.37 16.23
C ASP A 181 4.08 14.26 15.03
N GLY A 182 5.06 14.58 14.19
CA GLY A 182 4.90 15.52 13.12
C GLY A 182 4.48 14.89 11.78
N TYR A 183 3.82 15.71 10.97
CA TYR A 183 3.51 15.40 9.58
C TYR A 183 3.71 16.63 8.72
N ARG A 184 4.31 16.45 7.56
CA ARG A 184 4.37 17.49 6.53
C ARG A 184 4.17 16.91 5.14
N GLU A 185 3.60 17.71 4.27
CA GLU A 185 3.29 17.33 2.91
C GLU A 185 3.59 18.48 1.95
N VAL A 186 4.02 18.15 0.74
CA VAL A 186 4.15 19.10 -0.36
C VAL A 186 3.72 18.44 -1.65
N THR A 187 2.98 19.19 -2.45
CA THR A 187 2.64 18.78 -3.82
C THR A 187 3.55 19.52 -4.80
N LEU A 188 4.33 18.77 -5.55
CA LEU A 188 5.19 19.23 -6.62
C LEU A 188 4.42 19.25 -7.93
N THR A 189 4.62 20.26 -8.75
CA THR A 189 4.06 20.29 -10.10
C THR A 189 5.08 19.72 -11.09
N VAL A 190 4.69 18.69 -11.81
CA VAL A 190 5.50 18.06 -12.88
C VAL A 190 4.90 18.45 -14.22
N SER A 191 5.68 19.18 -15.03
CA SER A 191 5.20 19.78 -16.28
C SER A 191 5.93 19.24 -17.48
N ALA A 192 5.20 18.86 -18.53
CA ALA A 192 5.73 18.42 -19.81
C ALA A 192 4.75 18.79 -20.96
N GLY A 193 5.24 19.39 -22.04
CA GLY A 193 4.44 19.68 -23.24
C GLY A 193 3.20 20.56 -22.99
N GLY A 194 3.22 21.38 -21.93
CA GLY A 194 2.08 22.21 -21.52
C GLY A 194 1.00 21.47 -20.73
N GLN A 195 1.27 20.24 -20.28
CA GLN A 195 0.46 19.48 -19.33
C GLN A 195 1.14 19.49 -17.96
N ASP A 196 0.34 19.62 -16.93
CA ASP A 196 0.79 19.56 -15.54
C ASP A 196 0.20 18.34 -14.84
N SER A 197 1.00 17.71 -14.00
CA SER A 197 0.62 16.60 -13.12
C SER A 197 1.15 16.86 -11.73
N ASP A 198 0.40 16.46 -10.73
CA ASP A 198 0.80 16.59 -9.34
C ASP A 198 1.59 15.36 -8.89
N PHE A 199 2.63 15.62 -8.08
CA PHE A 199 3.37 14.58 -7.36
C PHE A 199 3.48 14.99 -5.90
N THR A 200 2.88 14.21 -5.00
CA THR A 200 2.83 14.52 -3.58
C THR A 200 3.92 13.79 -2.81
N ILE A 201 4.66 14.52 -1.98
CA ILE A 201 5.61 13.96 -1.01
C ILE A 201 5.04 14.18 0.37
N SER A 202 4.86 13.09 1.11
CA SER A 202 4.45 13.08 2.51
C SER A 202 5.61 12.62 3.37
N GLN A 203 5.88 13.33 4.46
CA GLN A 203 6.89 12.94 5.44
C GLN A 203 6.32 12.99 6.84
N TYR A 204 6.57 11.90 7.57
CA TYR A 204 6.15 11.76 8.96
C TYR A 204 7.37 11.81 9.87
N GLY A 205 7.19 12.32 11.07
CA GLY A 205 8.15 12.17 12.15
C GLY A 205 8.32 10.70 12.56
N PRO A 206 9.25 10.39 13.48
CA PRO A 206 9.52 9.01 13.91
C PRO A 206 8.27 8.25 14.33
N GLU A 207 7.36 8.94 15.03
CA GLU A 207 6.06 8.41 15.41
C GLU A 207 4.99 9.47 15.17
N SER A 208 4.14 9.25 14.17
CA SER A 208 3.14 10.25 13.80
C SER A 208 1.73 9.78 14.07
N CYS A 209 1.00 10.55 14.88
CA CYS A 209 -0.44 10.42 14.98
C CYS A 209 -1.09 11.02 13.73
N LEU A 210 -1.61 10.18 12.85
CA LEU A 210 -2.27 10.61 11.63
C LEU A 210 -3.61 11.29 11.94
N TRP A 211 -4.33 10.74 12.89
CA TRP A 211 -5.55 11.29 13.46
C TRP A 211 -5.87 10.66 14.80
N SER A 212 -6.50 11.41 15.67
CA SER A 212 -7.10 10.90 16.92
C SER A 212 -8.46 11.53 17.14
N VAL A 213 -9.41 10.75 17.63
CA VAL A 213 -10.80 11.19 17.86
C VAL A 213 -11.31 10.72 19.21
N ASP A 214 -12.17 11.52 19.84
CA ASP A 214 -12.84 11.14 21.06
C ASP A 214 -13.87 10.04 20.77
N MET A 215 -13.67 8.87 21.37
CA MET A 215 -14.53 7.72 21.15
C MET A 215 -15.98 7.98 21.55
N ARG A 216 -16.22 8.85 22.51
CA ARG A 216 -17.57 9.21 23.00
C ARG A 216 -18.45 9.85 21.94
N ASP A 217 -17.83 10.48 20.92
CA ASP A 217 -18.56 11.06 19.78
C ASP A 217 -18.97 9.99 18.75
N TYR A 218 -18.42 8.80 18.84
CA TYR A 218 -18.57 7.74 17.84
C TYR A 218 -19.44 6.59 18.33
N VAL A 219 -19.27 6.19 19.57
CA VAL A 219 -19.91 5.01 20.14
C VAL A 219 -20.74 5.43 21.35
N ALA A 220 -21.99 4.99 21.40
CA ALA A 220 -22.82 5.21 22.56
C ALA A 220 -22.22 4.50 23.79
N MET A 221 -22.00 5.26 24.85
CA MET A 221 -21.48 4.73 26.10
C MET A 221 -22.60 4.06 26.87
N THR A 222 -22.47 2.76 27.15
CA THR A 222 -23.42 2.03 27.99
C THR A 222 -22.81 1.77 29.34
N ALA A 223 -23.58 2.02 30.41
CA ALA A 223 -23.13 1.75 31.77
C ALA A 223 -23.00 0.24 31.99
N SER A 224 -21.79 -0.24 32.13
CA SER A 224 -21.59 -1.61 32.59
C SER A 224 -21.08 -1.70 34.03
N PHE A 225 -20.58 -0.61 34.60
CA PHE A 225 -20.28 -0.50 36.03
C PHE A 225 -20.68 0.85 36.56
N THR A 226 -21.65 0.87 37.49
CA THR A 226 -21.91 2.02 38.36
C THR A 226 -20.87 2.07 39.47
N ASN A 227 -19.72 2.67 39.18
CA ASN A 227 -19.10 3.43 40.26
C ASN A 227 -20.04 4.61 40.55
N SER A 228 -20.06 5.10 41.76
CA SER A 228 -20.89 6.18 42.28
C SER A 228 -20.83 7.52 41.50
N VAL A 229 -20.46 7.51 40.26
CA VAL A 229 -20.34 8.63 39.33
C VAL A 229 -20.98 8.25 37.99
N GLU A 230 -21.85 9.11 37.48
CA GLU A 230 -22.76 8.89 36.35
C GLU A 230 -22.09 8.79 34.96
N GLU A 231 -20.82 8.48 34.84
CA GLU A 231 -20.15 8.33 33.53
C GLU A 231 -20.02 6.85 33.14
N THR A 232 -20.44 6.55 31.94
CA THR A 232 -20.52 5.22 31.36
C THR A 232 -19.49 5.05 30.26
N VAL A 233 -18.67 4.02 30.34
CA VAL A 233 -17.64 3.68 29.35
C VAL A 233 -17.97 2.32 28.73
N PRO A 234 -17.78 2.11 27.42
CA PRO A 234 -17.97 0.78 26.85
C PRO A 234 -16.95 -0.17 27.42
N THR A 235 -17.38 -1.36 27.76
CA THR A 235 -16.56 -2.32 28.49
C THR A 235 -15.92 -3.40 27.62
N ASN A 236 -16.29 -3.49 26.34
CA ASN A 236 -15.83 -4.57 25.48
C ASN A 236 -15.67 -4.11 24.03
N VAL A 237 -14.78 -3.14 23.84
CA VAL A 237 -14.57 -2.55 22.54
C VAL A 237 -13.69 -3.44 21.69
N SER A 238 -14.03 -3.55 20.40
CA SER A 238 -13.23 -4.27 19.42
C SER A 238 -13.17 -3.52 18.08
N MET A 239 -12.18 -3.82 17.30
CA MET A 239 -11.88 -3.12 16.05
C MET A 239 -11.56 -4.11 14.93
N ALA A 240 -11.90 -3.72 13.71
CA ALA A 240 -11.51 -4.42 12.48
C ALA A 240 -11.12 -3.41 11.39
N LEU A 241 -10.24 -3.81 10.49
CA LEU A 241 -10.01 -3.13 9.22
C LEU A 241 -10.86 -3.82 8.16
N TYR A 242 -11.82 -3.10 7.60
CA TYR A 242 -12.77 -3.69 6.66
C TYR A 242 -13.19 -2.69 5.57
N ASP A 243 -13.13 -3.14 4.32
CA ASP A 243 -13.59 -2.39 3.14
C ASP A 243 -13.03 -0.95 3.09
N GLY A 244 -11.73 -0.81 3.35
CA GLY A 244 -11.02 0.47 3.35
C GLY A 244 -11.35 1.39 4.53
N ASN A 245 -11.97 0.87 5.60
CA ASN A 245 -12.36 1.63 6.78
C ASN A 245 -11.86 0.96 8.07
N VAL A 246 -11.84 1.75 9.14
CA VAL A 246 -11.80 1.24 10.50
C VAL A 246 -13.24 1.01 10.96
N VAL A 247 -13.53 -0.16 11.49
CA VAL A 247 -14.84 -0.51 12.03
C VAL A 247 -14.69 -0.77 13.53
N VAL A 248 -15.53 -0.15 14.34
CA VAL A 248 -15.49 -0.26 15.81
C VAL A 248 -16.80 -0.80 16.34
N CYS A 249 -16.72 -1.80 17.22
CA CYS A 249 -17.86 -2.41 17.89
C CYS A 249 -17.76 -2.16 19.39
N ALA A 250 -18.83 -1.69 20.01
CA ALA A 250 -18.92 -1.50 21.45
C ALA A 250 -19.29 -2.79 22.22
N GLY A 251 -19.69 -3.84 21.53
CA GLY A 251 -20.10 -5.10 22.15
C GLY A 251 -21.40 -5.05 22.98
N ASP A 252 -22.16 -3.96 22.86
CA ASP A 252 -23.35 -3.62 23.64
C ASP A 252 -24.69 -3.95 22.97
N GLY A 253 -24.65 -4.67 21.86
CA GLY A 253 -25.82 -5.00 21.04
C GLY A 253 -26.21 -3.91 20.05
N THR A 254 -25.37 -2.90 19.83
CA THR A 254 -25.49 -1.93 18.73
C THR A 254 -24.82 -2.41 17.45
N TYR A 255 -25.05 -1.72 16.33
CA TYR A 255 -24.29 -1.96 15.11
C TYR A 255 -22.89 -1.32 15.19
N PRO A 256 -21.87 -1.95 14.60
CA PRO A 256 -20.53 -1.35 14.55
C PRO A 256 -20.51 -0.03 13.80
N VAL A 257 -19.65 0.88 14.23
CA VAL A 257 -19.46 2.20 13.61
C VAL A 257 -18.36 2.14 12.55
N ILE A 258 -18.62 2.73 11.38
CA ILE A 258 -17.67 2.87 10.28
C ILE A 258 -16.96 4.21 10.42
N ILE A 259 -15.63 4.18 10.41
CA ILE A 259 -14.74 5.33 10.52
C ILE A 259 -13.87 5.39 9.28
N ASP A 260 -13.74 6.56 8.68
CA ASP A 260 -12.83 6.77 7.57
C ASP A 260 -11.38 6.52 8.00
N LYS A 261 -10.71 5.61 7.33
CA LYS A 261 -9.37 5.16 7.70
C LYS A 261 -8.31 6.26 7.60
N ALA A 262 -8.47 7.19 6.65
CA ALA A 262 -7.52 8.25 6.40
C ALA A 262 -7.69 9.48 7.31
N THR A 263 -8.92 9.74 7.76
CA THR A 263 -9.25 11.00 8.45
C THR A 263 -9.82 10.85 9.85
N GLY A 264 -10.16 9.62 10.27
CA GLY A 264 -10.86 9.38 11.54
C GLY A 264 -12.35 9.78 11.52
N ALA A 265 -12.88 10.30 10.41
CA ALA A 265 -14.26 10.79 10.35
C ALA A 265 -15.30 9.65 10.39
N LYS A 266 -16.38 9.83 11.17
CA LYS A 266 -17.50 8.88 11.22
C LYS A 266 -18.25 8.86 9.89
N LYS A 267 -18.39 7.69 9.27
CA LYS A 267 -19.15 7.49 8.01
C LYS A 267 -20.57 6.96 8.24
N GLY A 268 -20.83 6.26 9.35
CA GLY A 268 -22.13 5.67 9.64
C GLY A 268 -22.01 4.40 10.45
N GLU A 269 -23.00 3.52 10.32
CA GLU A 269 -23.07 2.22 10.98
C GLU A 269 -22.98 1.09 9.95
N LEU A 270 -22.31 0.01 10.33
CA LEU A 270 -22.21 -1.19 9.49
C LEU A 270 -23.40 -2.12 9.76
N ASN A 271 -24.17 -2.37 8.72
CA ASN A 271 -25.28 -3.31 8.81
C ASN A 271 -24.76 -4.77 8.79
N THR A 272 -24.76 -5.42 9.94
CA THR A 272 -24.41 -6.83 10.13
C THR A 272 -25.64 -7.76 10.10
N GLY A 273 -26.68 -7.38 9.38
CA GLY A 273 -27.92 -8.13 9.30
C GLY A 273 -28.68 -8.16 10.62
N ASN A 274 -29.15 -9.35 11.02
CA ASN A 274 -29.85 -9.53 12.30
C ASN A 274 -28.90 -9.84 13.48
N VAL A 275 -27.59 -9.89 13.23
CA VAL A 275 -26.59 -10.20 14.25
C VAL A 275 -26.00 -8.91 14.77
N LYS A 276 -26.12 -8.70 16.08
CA LYS A 276 -25.41 -7.64 16.79
C LYS A 276 -24.12 -8.21 17.33
N PRO A 277 -22.95 -7.78 16.79
CA PRO A 277 -21.69 -8.36 17.22
C PRO A 277 -21.39 -8.11 18.70
N GLY A 278 -20.91 -9.14 19.38
CA GLY A 278 -20.26 -9.00 20.69
C GLY A 278 -18.79 -8.62 20.55
N TYR A 279 -18.14 -9.08 19.47
CA TYR A 279 -16.76 -8.78 19.14
C TYR A 279 -16.54 -8.81 17.62
N ILE A 280 -15.67 -7.96 17.12
CA ILE A 280 -15.27 -7.94 15.71
C ILE A 280 -13.76 -8.01 15.54
N THR A 281 -13.32 -8.59 14.44
CA THR A 281 -11.95 -8.60 13.96
C THR A 281 -11.95 -8.68 12.44
N ASN A 282 -10.80 -8.65 11.80
CA ASN A 282 -10.64 -9.00 10.41
C ASN A 282 -9.61 -10.12 10.26
N ASP A 283 -9.80 -10.95 9.25
CA ASP A 283 -8.82 -11.95 8.85
C ASP A 283 -7.68 -11.34 8.02
N ASP A 284 -6.73 -12.16 7.55
CA ASP A 284 -5.59 -11.68 6.75
C ASP A 284 -5.97 -11.35 5.30
N ALA A 285 -7.15 -11.77 4.82
CA ALA A 285 -7.72 -11.45 3.52
C ALA A 285 -8.60 -10.17 3.53
N GLY A 286 -8.78 -9.55 4.71
CA GLY A 286 -9.60 -8.35 4.88
C GLY A 286 -11.10 -8.63 5.02
N ASN A 287 -11.52 -9.87 5.23
CA ASN A 287 -12.91 -10.16 5.56
C ASN A 287 -13.19 -9.71 7.00
N LEU A 288 -14.35 -9.08 7.21
CA LEU A 288 -14.84 -8.82 8.58
C LEU A 288 -15.30 -10.13 9.19
N VAL A 289 -14.77 -10.46 10.36
CA VAL A 289 -15.18 -11.63 11.14
C VAL A 289 -15.71 -11.16 12.48
N PHE A 290 -16.85 -11.68 12.90
CA PHE A 290 -17.49 -11.27 14.15
C PHE A 290 -18.24 -12.41 14.81
N CYS A 291 -18.44 -12.30 16.11
CA CYS A 291 -19.14 -13.33 16.86
C CYS A 291 -20.29 -12.75 17.69
N SER A 292 -21.26 -13.61 18.02
CA SER A 292 -22.23 -13.34 19.06
C SER A 292 -21.57 -13.32 20.43
N ARG A 293 -22.09 -12.55 21.35
CA ARG A 293 -21.71 -12.59 22.75
C ARG A 293 -22.72 -13.43 23.52
N VAL A 294 -22.23 -14.34 24.31
CA VAL A 294 -23.04 -15.19 25.19
C VAL A 294 -22.61 -14.91 26.63
N TRP A 295 -23.46 -14.24 27.37
CA TRP A 295 -23.23 -13.97 28.79
C TRP A 295 -23.59 -15.17 29.66
N ASN A 296 -24.85 -15.58 29.61
CA ASN A 296 -25.33 -16.75 30.30
C ASN A 296 -26.29 -17.51 29.40
N TYR A 297 -25.86 -18.61 28.85
CA TYR A 297 -26.66 -19.42 27.94
C TYR A 297 -28.03 -19.81 28.54
N TRP A 298 -28.10 -20.16 29.85
CA TRP A 298 -29.32 -20.59 30.49
C TRP A 298 -30.37 -19.47 30.67
N VAL A 299 -29.94 -18.22 30.62
CA VAL A 299 -30.82 -17.06 30.76
C VAL A 299 -31.13 -16.45 29.41
N ASP A 300 -30.13 -16.30 28.53
CA ASP A 300 -30.25 -15.53 27.29
C ASP A 300 -30.70 -16.37 26.10
N TYR A 301 -30.52 -17.68 26.15
CA TYR A 301 -30.75 -18.62 25.05
C TYR A 301 -30.03 -18.21 23.74
N VAL A 302 -28.91 -17.53 23.88
CA VAL A 302 -28.05 -17.12 22.76
C VAL A 302 -26.97 -18.18 22.55
N PHE A 303 -26.73 -18.53 21.31
CA PHE A 303 -25.66 -19.47 20.95
C PHE A 303 -24.40 -18.71 20.55
N PHE A 304 -23.24 -19.26 20.88
CA PHE A 304 -22.00 -18.73 20.34
C PHE A 304 -21.84 -19.14 18.89
N GLU A 305 -21.80 -18.13 18.04
CA GLU A 305 -21.69 -18.25 16.58
C GLU A 305 -20.69 -17.25 16.03
N VAL A 306 -19.94 -17.64 15.02
CA VAL A 306 -19.02 -16.76 14.29
C VAL A 306 -19.53 -16.56 12.87
N TYR A 307 -19.50 -15.33 12.43
CA TYR A 307 -19.98 -14.88 11.13
C TYR A 307 -18.87 -14.13 10.40
N TYR A 308 -19.02 -13.98 9.09
CA TYR A 308 -18.16 -13.12 8.31
C TYR A 308 -18.90 -12.38 7.20
N MET A 309 -18.27 -11.30 6.71
CA MET A 309 -18.65 -10.54 5.54
C MET A 309 -17.41 -10.30 4.69
N THR A 310 -17.52 -10.42 3.37
CA THR A 310 -16.43 -10.11 2.43
C THR A 310 -16.49 -8.65 2.01
N PRO A 311 -15.36 -7.98 1.72
CA PRO A 311 -15.33 -6.60 1.26
C PRO A 311 -16.29 -6.36 0.07
N GLY A 312 -16.99 -5.22 0.09
CA GLY A 312 -17.97 -4.86 -0.92
C GLY A 312 -19.28 -5.66 -0.88
N SER A 313 -19.46 -6.60 0.06
CA SER A 313 -20.67 -7.42 0.19
C SER A 313 -21.50 -6.98 1.40
N SER A 314 -22.81 -7.03 1.27
CA SER A 314 -23.76 -6.90 2.40
C SER A 314 -24.25 -8.26 2.94
N GLU A 315 -23.74 -9.37 2.39
CA GLU A 315 -24.14 -10.71 2.78
C GLU A 315 -23.41 -11.13 4.06
N VAL A 316 -24.16 -11.46 5.12
CA VAL A 316 -23.64 -12.03 6.35
C VAL A 316 -23.69 -13.55 6.26
N LYS A 317 -22.56 -14.20 6.41
CA LYS A 317 -22.43 -15.66 6.36
C LYS A 317 -22.03 -16.21 7.71
N LYS A 318 -22.74 -17.24 8.17
CA LYS A 318 -22.36 -17.98 9.37
C LYS A 318 -21.23 -18.95 9.03
N LEU A 319 -20.18 -18.93 9.83
CA LEU A 319 -18.99 -19.75 9.65
C LEU A 319 -18.97 -20.95 10.59
N VAL A 320 -19.20 -20.70 11.88
CA VAL A 320 -19.27 -21.76 12.93
C VAL A 320 -20.41 -21.48 13.90
N SER A 321 -20.93 -22.54 14.50
CA SER A 321 -21.92 -22.47 15.56
C SER A 321 -21.62 -23.56 16.61
N CYS A 322 -21.54 -23.20 17.86
CA CYS A 322 -21.42 -24.17 18.94
C CYS A 322 -22.69 -25.02 19.12
N HIS A 323 -23.85 -24.50 18.69
CA HIS A 323 -25.11 -25.26 18.69
C HIS A 323 -25.04 -26.49 17.78
N ASP A 324 -24.36 -26.38 16.63
CA ASP A 324 -24.20 -27.50 15.68
C ASP A 324 -23.38 -28.65 16.28
N ASP A 325 -22.55 -28.36 17.28
CA ASP A 325 -21.74 -29.32 18.00
C ASP A 325 -22.37 -29.73 19.37
N GLU A 326 -23.62 -29.35 19.60
CA GLU A 326 -24.37 -29.59 20.84
C GLU A 326 -23.65 -29.05 22.11
N TYR A 327 -22.88 -27.94 21.93
CA TYR A 327 -22.12 -27.28 22.98
C TYR A 327 -22.64 -25.87 23.24
N TYR A 328 -22.81 -25.54 24.49
CA TYR A 328 -23.49 -24.29 24.94
C TYR A 328 -22.60 -23.52 25.92
N PRO A 329 -21.52 -22.89 25.45
CA PRO A 329 -20.67 -22.12 26.35
C PRO A 329 -21.38 -20.87 26.85
N SER A 330 -21.12 -20.50 28.11
CA SER A 330 -21.47 -19.19 28.68
C SER A 330 -20.23 -18.34 28.86
N TYR A 331 -20.37 -17.03 28.94
CA TYR A 331 -19.27 -16.07 29.14
C TYR A 331 -18.21 -16.12 28.03
N ILE A 332 -18.68 -16.18 26.80
CA ILE A 332 -17.84 -16.22 25.59
C ILE A 332 -18.24 -15.14 24.59
N GLY A 333 -17.32 -14.71 23.73
CA GLY A 333 -17.55 -13.72 22.68
C GLY A 333 -17.10 -12.31 23.06
N ALA A 334 -16.26 -12.18 24.10
CA ALA A 334 -15.56 -10.96 24.45
C ALA A 334 -14.18 -10.86 23.77
N GLY A 335 -13.74 -11.92 23.10
CA GLY A 335 -12.50 -12.00 22.34
C GLY A 335 -12.64 -12.96 21.16
N LEU A 336 -11.95 -12.65 20.07
CA LEU A 336 -11.89 -13.47 18.87
C LEU A 336 -10.57 -13.22 18.15
N SER A 337 -9.80 -14.27 17.91
CA SER A 337 -8.60 -14.22 17.08
C SER A 337 -8.81 -15.04 15.81
N VAL A 338 -8.47 -14.45 14.68
CA VAL A 338 -8.62 -15.07 13.35
C VAL A 338 -7.35 -14.85 12.55
N LYS A 339 -6.84 -15.92 11.92
CA LYS A 339 -5.70 -15.87 11.02
C LYS A 339 -5.97 -16.66 9.74
N GLY A 340 -5.42 -16.17 8.62
CA GLY A 340 -5.65 -16.71 7.30
C GLY A 340 -6.83 -16.08 6.59
N ASP A 341 -7.49 -16.81 5.72
CA ASP A 341 -8.66 -16.40 4.91
C ASP A 341 -9.86 -17.30 5.26
N VAL A 342 -10.87 -16.74 5.89
CA VAL A 342 -12.07 -17.50 6.30
C VAL A 342 -12.88 -18.04 5.12
N THR A 343 -12.66 -17.53 3.90
CA THR A 343 -13.27 -18.07 2.67
C THR A 343 -12.45 -19.22 2.07
N GLY A 344 -11.22 -19.41 2.51
CA GLY A 344 -10.28 -20.44 2.11
C GLY A 344 -9.80 -21.26 3.29
N LYS A 345 -8.60 -20.94 3.80
CA LYS A 345 -7.99 -21.57 4.97
C LYS A 345 -7.77 -20.54 6.08
N ALA A 346 -8.26 -20.85 7.28
CA ALA A 346 -8.10 -20.01 8.46
C ALA A 346 -8.11 -20.82 9.75
N ALA A 347 -7.52 -20.22 10.79
CA ALA A 347 -7.66 -20.66 12.17
C ALA A 347 -8.47 -19.60 12.94
N ILE A 348 -9.37 -20.04 13.81
CA ILE A 348 -10.20 -19.20 14.68
C ILE A 348 -9.99 -19.67 16.11
N ALA A 349 -9.84 -18.71 17.04
CA ALA A 349 -9.82 -18.97 18.47
C ALA A 349 -10.71 -17.97 19.19
N ALA A 350 -11.55 -18.47 20.08
CA ALA A 350 -12.37 -17.68 20.98
C ALA A 350 -11.99 -18.05 22.41
N PRO A 351 -11.35 -17.13 23.14
CA PRO A 351 -11.12 -17.29 24.55
C PRO A 351 -12.47 -17.40 25.28
N TRP A 352 -12.52 -18.27 26.28
CA TRP A 352 -13.74 -18.57 27.00
C TRP A 352 -13.49 -18.63 28.51
N GLU A 353 -14.38 -18.10 29.25
CA GLU A 353 -14.33 -18.15 30.71
C GLU A 353 -15.04 -19.42 31.25
N GLY A 354 -14.40 -20.11 32.18
CA GLY A 354 -15.02 -21.24 32.87
C GLY A 354 -16.16 -20.79 33.80
N VAL A 355 -17.18 -21.62 33.93
CA VAL A 355 -18.30 -21.36 34.84
C VAL A 355 -17.83 -21.38 36.29
N GLU A 356 -18.29 -20.44 37.11
CA GLU A 356 -18.04 -20.36 38.55
C GLU A 356 -18.27 -21.73 39.23
N GLY A 357 -17.24 -22.24 39.88
CA GLY A 357 -17.27 -23.51 40.60
C GLY A 357 -16.89 -24.77 39.84
N VAL A 358 -16.62 -24.66 38.54
CA VAL A 358 -16.03 -25.72 37.71
C VAL A 358 -14.64 -25.29 37.28
N THR A 359 -13.63 -25.56 38.10
CA THR A 359 -12.20 -25.38 37.88
C THR A 359 -11.83 -24.10 37.09
N GLY A 360 -11.09 -23.18 37.74
CA GLY A 360 -10.61 -21.91 37.14
C GLY A 360 -9.62 -22.10 35.98
N ASP A 361 -10.06 -22.80 34.97
CA ASP A 361 -9.23 -23.10 33.79
C ASP A 361 -9.51 -22.05 32.72
N ASN A 362 -8.50 -21.27 32.40
CA ASN A 362 -8.49 -20.40 31.21
C ASN A 362 -8.66 -21.27 29.96
N MET A 363 -9.79 -21.11 29.31
CA MET A 363 -10.15 -22.00 28.21
C MET A 363 -10.19 -21.24 26.89
N VAL A 364 -9.86 -21.95 25.82
CA VAL A 364 -9.95 -21.44 24.45
C VAL A 364 -10.70 -22.46 23.60
N LEU A 365 -11.67 -21.98 22.84
CA LEU A 365 -12.31 -22.76 21.77
C LEU A 365 -11.64 -22.40 20.44
N CYS A 366 -11.24 -23.42 19.70
CA CYS A 366 -10.55 -23.24 18.43
C CYS A 366 -11.23 -24.01 17.30
N TRP A 367 -11.21 -23.46 16.11
CA TRP A 367 -11.70 -24.09 14.88
C TRP A 367 -10.68 -23.93 13.77
N GLN A 368 -10.48 -25.01 13.00
CA GLN A 368 -9.79 -24.96 11.72
C GLN A 368 -10.81 -24.79 10.61
N ILE A 369 -10.55 -23.86 9.70
CA ILE A 369 -11.35 -23.63 8.51
C ILE A 369 -10.56 -24.08 7.29
N GLU A 370 -11.20 -24.82 6.38
CA GLU A 370 -10.65 -25.17 5.09
C GLU A 370 -11.74 -25.09 4.02
N ASN A 371 -11.40 -24.50 2.87
CA ASN A 371 -12.35 -24.23 1.79
C ASN A 371 -13.60 -23.46 2.24
N GLY A 372 -13.42 -22.52 3.17
CA GLY A 372 -14.49 -21.69 3.69
C GLY A 372 -15.48 -22.40 4.64
N ALA A 373 -15.11 -23.54 5.19
CA ALA A 373 -15.94 -24.30 6.10
C ALA A 373 -15.13 -24.88 7.28
N LYS A 374 -15.79 -25.08 8.44
CA LYS A 374 -15.13 -25.70 9.59
C LYS A 374 -14.78 -27.16 9.30
N VAL A 375 -13.60 -27.55 9.75
CA VAL A 375 -13.11 -28.94 9.67
C VAL A 375 -13.32 -29.62 11.02
N GLY A 376 -14.23 -30.59 11.07
CA GLY A 376 -14.56 -31.32 12.30
C GLY A 376 -15.29 -30.45 13.33
N SER A 377 -15.22 -30.87 14.59
CA SER A 377 -15.74 -30.14 15.75
C SER A 377 -14.71 -29.12 16.25
N TYR A 378 -15.12 -28.24 17.18
CA TYR A 378 -14.18 -27.35 17.88
C TYR A 378 -13.15 -28.16 18.68
N VAL A 379 -11.97 -27.54 18.87
CA VAL A 379 -10.97 -28.01 19.84
C VAL A 379 -11.10 -27.15 21.09
N LYS A 380 -11.21 -27.76 22.23
CA LYS A 380 -11.25 -27.10 23.53
C LYS A 380 -9.94 -27.30 24.23
N GLY A 381 -9.28 -26.22 24.58
CA GLY A 381 -8.02 -26.23 25.30
C GLY A 381 -8.08 -25.51 26.64
N SER A 382 -7.34 -26.03 27.61
CA SER A 382 -7.09 -25.40 28.90
C SER A 382 -5.64 -24.92 28.90
N LEU A 383 -5.43 -23.60 29.05
CA LEU A 383 -4.09 -23.02 29.10
C LEU A 383 -3.37 -23.45 30.39
N THR A 384 -2.15 -23.98 30.25
CA THR A 384 -1.35 -24.50 31.38
C THR A 384 0.09 -24.00 31.28
N GLY A 385 0.79 -23.98 32.44
CA GLY A 385 2.24 -23.69 32.46
C GLY A 385 2.59 -22.20 32.56
N PHE A 386 1.62 -21.31 32.74
CA PHE A 386 1.88 -19.92 33.06
C PHE A 386 1.80 -19.68 34.59
N ILE A 387 2.51 -18.67 35.06
CA ILE A 387 2.51 -18.28 36.46
C ILE A 387 1.41 -17.24 36.62
N GLY A 388 0.17 -17.64 36.70
CA GLY A 388 -0.94 -16.75 37.03
C GLY A 388 -1.17 -16.71 38.54
N ILE A 389 -1.55 -15.58 39.09
CA ILE A 389 -2.04 -15.53 40.47
C ILE A 389 -3.43 -16.20 40.46
N GLY A 390 -3.42 -17.52 40.70
CA GLY A 390 -4.57 -18.40 40.48
C GLY A 390 -5.88 -18.01 41.14
N TRP A 391 -5.88 -17.16 42.18
CA TRP A 391 -7.10 -16.64 42.81
C TRP A 391 -7.61 -15.35 42.11
N LEU A 392 -6.75 -14.55 41.51
CA LEU A 392 -7.13 -13.40 40.71
C LEU A 392 -7.61 -13.82 39.33
N ALA A 393 -6.94 -14.76 38.69
CA ALA A 393 -7.38 -15.34 37.43
C ALA A 393 -8.81 -15.90 37.51
N GLY A 394 -9.18 -16.59 38.63
CA GLY A 394 -10.51 -17.13 38.80
C GLY A 394 -11.58 -16.11 39.19
N TYR A 395 -11.23 -14.99 39.82
CA TYR A 395 -12.20 -14.03 40.35
C TYR A 395 -12.40 -12.81 39.44
N TRP A 396 -11.36 -12.41 38.72
CA TRP A 396 -11.37 -11.20 37.89
C TRP A 396 -11.58 -11.49 36.41
N MET A 397 -11.31 -12.71 35.94
CA MET A 397 -11.71 -13.15 34.62
C MET A 397 -13.24 -13.35 34.47
N GLN A 398 -13.98 -13.29 35.59
CA GLN A 398 -15.44 -13.26 35.59
C GLN A 398 -16.04 -11.90 35.21
N SER A 399 -15.21 -10.86 35.11
CA SER A 399 -15.65 -9.63 34.50
C SER A 399 -15.45 -9.76 32.97
N PRO A 400 -16.50 -9.59 32.15
CA PRO A 400 -16.40 -9.63 30.71
C PRO A 400 -15.45 -8.60 30.13
N ASP A 401 -14.95 -7.75 31.00
CA ASP A 401 -14.20 -6.54 30.70
C ASP A 401 -12.69 -6.74 30.85
N ASN A 402 -12.23 -7.88 31.40
CA ASN A 402 -10.81 -8.18 31.67
C ASN A 402 -10.31 -9.40 30.89
N PHE A 403 -10.66 -9.50 29.61
CA PHE A 403 -10.27 -10.65 28.84
C PHE A 403 -8.76 -10.60 28.53
N PRO A 404 -8.01 -11.69 28.80
CA PRO A 404 -6.60 -11.74 28.45
C PRO A 404 -6.41 -11.70 26.91
N GLY A 405 -5.32 -11.10 26.47
CA GLY A 405 -4.95 -11.10 25.07
C GLY A 405 -4.64 -12.50 24.56
N PHE A 406 -5.21 -12.88 23.44
CA PHE A 406 -4.94 -14.13 22.74
C PHE A 406 -4.89 -13.90 21.24
N ALA A 407 -3.77 -14.21 20.61
CA ALA A 407 -3.56 -14.00 19.19
C ALA A 407 -2.95 -15.25 18.51
N LEU A 408 -3.66 -15.82 17.55
CA LEU A 408 -3.16 -16.88 16.70
C LEU A 408 -1.99 -16.41 15.85
N ILE A 409 -0.99 -17.28 15.63
CA ILE A 409 0.22 -16.95 14.87
C ILE A 409 0.00 -17.12 13.37
N SER A 410 -0.76 -18.15 12.97
CA SER A 410 -0.97 -18.51 11.56
C SER A 410 -2.37 -19.03 11.29
N ASP A 411 -2.65 -19.37 10.03
CA ASP A 411 -3.87 -20.03 9.55
C ASP A 411 -4.01 -21.50 9.97
N THR A 412 -3.07 -21.98 10.77
CA THR A 412 -2.99 -23.37 11.22
C THR A 412 -2.91 -23.42 12.73
N LEU A 413 -3.87 -24.07 13.39
CA LEU A 413 -3.93 -24.17 14.86
C LEU A 413 -2.67 -24.78 15.48
N ALA A 414 -2.01 -25.71 14.77
CA ALA A 414 -0.80 -26.37 15.25
C ALA A 414 0.41 -25.41 15.41
N ASP A 415 0.40 -24.26 14.74
CA ASP A 415 1.46 -23.26 14.88
C ASP A 415 1.35 -22.44 16.16
N GLY A 416 0.24 -22.58 16.88
CA GLY A 416 0.04 -22.02 18.20
C GLY A 416 -0.44 -20.57 18.22
N ALA A 417 -0.26 -19.94 19.37
CA ALA A 417 -0.74 -18.59 19.65
C ALA A 417 0.21 -17.83 20.59
N VAL A 418 -0.01 -16.53 20.72
CA VAL A 418 0.53 -15.71 21.80
C VAL A 418 -0.56 -15.43 22.80
N PHE A 419 -0.24 -15.51 24.06
CA PHE A 419 -1.13 -15.28 25.18
C PHE A 419 -0.51 -14.32 26.19
N ALA A 420 -1.33 -13.50 26.80
CA ALA A 420 -0.93 -12.64 27.91
C ALA A 420 -2.00 -12.66 28.98
N CYS A 421 -1.59 -12.73 30.23
CA CYS A 421 -2.49 -12.71 31.37
C CYS A 421 -2.25 -11.50 32.28
N TYR A 422 -3.20 -11.29 33.18
CA TYR A 422 -3.19 -10.19 34.16
C TYR A 422 -2.00 -10.28 35.14
N GLU A 423 -1.45 -9.13 35.49
CA GLU A 423 -0.31 -8.93 36.42
C GLU A 423 1.01 -9.64 36.07
N GLU A 424 1.12 -10.18 34.86
CA GLU A 424 2.38 -10.75 34.41
C GLU A 424 3.06 -9.88 33.35
N ASN A 425 4.36 -9.68 33.51
CA ASN A 425 5.16 -8.89 32.58
C ASN A 425 5.61 -9.73 31.36
N VAL A 426 5.06 -10.93 31.22
CA VAL A 426 5.52 -11.94 30.25
C VAL A 426 4.42 -12.24 29.25
N LEU A 427 4.78 -12.25 27.98
CA LEU A 427 3.99 -12.88 26.92
C LEU A 427 4.34 -14.36 26.85
N TYR A 428 3.33 -15.18 26.58
CA TYR A 428 3.49 -16.63 26.45
C TYR A 428 3.27 -17.09 25.03
N TYR A 429 4.12 -17.99 24.55
CA TYR A 429 3.80 -18.83 23.41
C TYR A 429 2.92 -19.99 23.89
N VAL A 430 1.85 -20.26 23.18
CA VAL A 430 0.91 -21.35 23.44
C VAL A 430 1.08 -22.39 22.33
N ASP A 431 1.45 -23.60 22.69
CA ASP A 431 1.61 -24.68 21.73
C ASP A 431 0.26 -25.35 21.36
N GLN A 432 0.31 -26.32 20.44
CA GLN A 432 -0.87 -27.09 20.00
C GLN A 432 -1.57 -27.90 21.12
N ASN A 433 -0.91 -28.09 22.27
CA ASN A 433 -1.46 -28.78 23.45
C ASN A 433 -1.93 -27.80 24.52
N PHE A 434 -1.96 -26.50 24.19
CA PHE A 434 -2.29 -25.39 25.08
C PHE A 434 -1.32 -25.21 26.26
N ALA A 435 -0.10 -25.73 26.14
CA ALA A 435 0.95 -25.45 27.10
C ALA A 435 1.62 -24.09 26.80
N CYS A 436 1.70 -23.26 27.84
CA CYS A 436 2.30 -21.93 27.77
C CYS A 436 3.78 -22.00 28.14
N THR A 437 4.62 -21.33 27.36
CA THR A 437 6.03 -21.09 27.67
C THR A 437 6.33 -19.62 27.45
N ALA A 438 7.19 -19.02 28.27
CA ALA A 438 7.54 -17.61 28.10
C ALA A 438 8.02 -17.33 26.66
N LEU A 439 7.48 -16.30 26.02
CA LEU A 439 7.84 -15.93 24.65
C LEU A 439 9.25 -15.37 24.58
N SER A 440 9.72 -14.72 25.64
CA SER A 440 11.02 -14.07 25.78
C SER A 440 11.45 -14.12 27.25
N ASP A 441 12.78 -14.13 27.48
CA ASP A 441 13.37 -13.98 28.81
C ASP A 441 13.37 -12.53 29.29
N GLU A 442 13.07 -11.57 28.39
CA GLU A 442 13.00 -10.15 28.70
C GLU A 442 11.56 -9.74 29.04
N THR A 443 11.43 -8.75 29.91
CA THR A 443 10.15 -8.14 30.25
C THR A 443 9.65 -7.33 29.06
N ILE A 444 8.64 -7.84 28.36
CA ILE A 444 7.99 -7.14 27.23
C ILE A 444 6.93 -6.17 27.74
N LEU A 445 6.33 -6.45 28.87
CA LEU A 445 5.24 -5.67 29.44
C LEU A 445 5.63 -5.11 30.80
N ASP A 446 5.10 -3.92 31.16
CA ASP A 446 5.29 -3.36 32.50
C ASP A 446 4.38 -4.06 33.52
N SER A 447 4.75 -4.00 34.81
CA SER A 447 3.92 -4.54 35.89
C SER A 447 2.56 -3.84 35.98
N ASN A 448 1.53 -4.58 36.35
CA ASN A 448 0.14 -4.14 36.47
C ASN A 448 -0.60 -3.90 35.15
N ASN A 449 -0.17 -4.51 34.07
CA ASN A 449 -0.84 -4.46 32.79
C ASN A 449 -1.74 -5.69 32.60
N THR A 450 -2.90 -5.48 31.97
CA THR A 450 -3.72 -6.54 31.41
C THR A 450 -3.71 -6.37 29.90
N PRO A 451 -2.76 -6.95 29.19
CA PRO A 451 -2.73 -6.81 27.74
C PRO A 451 -3.88 -7.62 27.14
N ASN A 452 -4.94 -6.93 26.81
CA ASN A 452 -6.14 -7.51 26.23
C ASN A 452 -6.28 -7.25 24.72
N ALA A 453 -5.49 -6.33 24.17
CA ALA A 453 -5.46 -6.05 22.76
C ALA A 453 -4.19 -6.61 22.12
N MET A 454 -4.36 -7.50 21.17
CA MET A 454 -3.27 -8.08 20.39
C MET A 454 -3.65 -8.19 18.93
N ASP A 455 -2.67 -7.92 18.07
CA ASP A 455 -2.75 -8.21 16.64
C ASP A 455 -1.41 -8.72 16.14
N ILE A 456 -1.40 -9.81 15.38
CA ILE A 456 -0.21 -10.35 14.74
C ILE A 456 -0.38 -10.20 13.24
N ARG A 457 0.55 -9.51 12.56
CA ARG A 457 0.52 -9.29 11.12
C ARG A 457 1.88 -9.50 10.49
N THR A 458 1.85 -9.89 9.21
CA THR A 458 3.04 -9.91 8.38
C THR A 458 3.16 -8.56 7.68
N ILE A 459 4.18 -7.80 8.03
CA ILE A 459 4.49 -6.47 7.50
C ILE A 459 5.83 -6.59 6.76
N ASN A 460 5.86 -6.28 5.48
CA ASN A 460 7.08 -6.33 4.66
C ASN A 460 7.86 -7.67 4.77
N GLY A 461 7.11 -8.79 4.87
CA GLY A 461 7.68 -10.13 4.94
C GLY A 461 8.18 -10.58 6.32
N LYS A 462 8.09 -9.74 7.36
CA LYS A 462 8.35 -10.08 8.76
C LYS A 462 7.05 -10.11 9.55
N GLN A 463 6.98 -10.94 10.57
CA GLN A 463 5.82 -11.02 11.43
C GLN A 463 6.02 -10.18 12.70
N TYR A 464 5.05 -9.31 12.98
CA TYR A 464 5.04 -8.43 14.15
C TYR A 464 3.80 -8.70 14.99
N LEU A 465 3.94 -8.48 16.30
CA LEU A 465 2.87 -8.47 17.27
C LEU A 465 2.73 -7.04 17.80
N ALA A 466 1.58 -6.42 17.63
CA ALA A 466 1.19 -5.27 18.42
C ALA A 466 0.48 -5.74 19.68
N VAL A 467 0.88 -5.21 20.82
CA VAL A 467 0.26 -5.48 22.11
C VAL A 467 -0.03 -4.15 22.80
N SER A 468 -1.28 -3.98 23.22
CA SER A 468 -1.73 -2.85 24.03
C SER A 468 -2.53 -3.38 25.22
N GLY A 469 -2.33 -2.78 26.36
CA GLY A 469 -2.94 -3.26 27.58
C GLY A 469 -4.02 -2.36 28.11
N GLY A 470 -5.02 -2.97 28.75
CA GLY A 470 -5.83 -2.36 29.76
C GLY A 470 -5.13 -2.44 31.11
N THR A 471 -5.53 -1.64 32.04
CA THR A 471 -5.16 -1.79 33.46
C THR A 471 -6.41 -1.77 34.30
N TYR A 472 -6.40 -2.55 35.36
CA TYR A 472 -7.50 -2.55 36.35
C TYR A 472 -7.70 -1.18 37.00
N PHE A 473 -6.63 -0.39 37.04
CA PHE A 473 -6.63 0.96 37.58
C PHE A 473 -6.13 1.98 36.54
N PRO A 474 -6.93 2.31 35.51
CA PRO A 474 -6.52 3.21 34.42
C PRO A 474 -5.98 4.56 34.88
N GLN A 475 -6.44 5.06 36.07
CA GLN A 475 -5.95 6.30 36.64
C GLN A 475 -4.47 6.26 37.08
N TRP A 476 -3.91 5.06 37.27
CA TRP A 476 -2.56 4.90 37.79
C TRP A 476 -1.55 4.42 36.75
N CYS A 477 -2.02 3.83 35.69
CA CYS A 477 -1.17 3.25 34.64
C CYS A 477 -1.78 3.52 33.28
N ASN A 478 -0.98 4.06 32.36
CA ASN A 478 -1.27 4.05 30.94
C ASN A 478 -0.21 3.14 30.29
N PRO A 479 -0.49 1.83 30.16
CA PRO A 479 0.51 0.91 29.65
C PRO A 479 0.86 1.29 28.21
N PRO A 480 2.15 1.35 27.88
CA PRO A 480 2.55 1.65 26.52
C PRO A 480 2.06 0.56 25.56
N MET A 481 1.70 0.97 24.37
CA MET A 481 1.58 0.05 23.25
C MET A 481 2.97 -0.40 22.81
N ARG A 482 3.15 -1.67 22.49
CA ARG A 482 4.45 -2.20 22.03
C ARG A 482 4.32 -3.00 20.76
N ILE A 483 5.29 -2.83 19.89
CA ILE A 483 5.46 -3.62 18.68
C ILE A 483 6.64 -4.55 18.87
N VAL A 484 6.38 -5.85 18.73
CA VAL A 484 7.38 -6.91 18.94
C VAL A 484 7.66 -7.60 17.62
N ASP A 485 8.93 -7.70 17.24
CA ASP A 485 9.36 -8.56 16.13
C ASP A 485 9.28 -10.03 16.57
N MET A 486 8.41 -10.79 15.92
CA MET A 486 8.15 -12.20 16.28
C MET A 486 9.31 -13.12 15.99
N SER A 487 10.29 -12.72 15.20
CA SER A 487 11.50 -13.52 14.91
C SER A 487 12.57 -13.38 15.99
N THR A 488 12.77 -12.16 16.50
CA THR A 488 13.78 -11.84 17.54
C THR A 488 13.18 -11.83 18.94
N LYS A 489 11.86 -11.70 19.07
CA LYS A 489 11.12 -11.53 20.33
C LYS A 489 11.45 -10.21 21.05
N ALA A 490 12.05 -9.27 20.34
CA ALA A 490 12.40 -7.96 20.87
C ALA A 490 11.30 -6.93 20.58
N VAL A 491 11.14 -5.97 21.50
CA VAL A 491 10.36 -4.75 21.26
C VAL A 491 11.14 -3.89 20.25
N VAL A 492 10.51 -3.55 19.14
CA VAL A 492 11.10 -2.74 18.06
C VAL A 492 10.53 -1.33 18.00
N ALA A 493 9.35 -1.09 18.60
CA ALA A 493 8.76 0.24 18.74
C ALA A 493 7.84 0.31 19.97
N GLU A 494 7.76 1.50 20.56
CA GLU A 494 6.82 1.87 21.63
C GLU A 494 6.07 3.14 21.19
N PRO A 495 5.04 3.02 20.32
CA PRO A 495 4.34 4.18 19.78
C PRO A 495 3.70 5.04 20.87
N VAL A 496 3.79 6.36 20.71
CA VAL A 496 3.14 7.32 21.60
C VAL A 496 1.63 7.27 21.40
N THR A 497 0.91 6.90 22.46
CA THR A 497 -0.55 6.82 22.45
C THR A 497 -1.17 8.04 23.13
N HIS A 498 -2.35 8.44 22.67
CA HIS A 498 -3.05 9.60 23.17
C HIS A 498 -4.19 9.19 24.12
N SER A 499 -4.61 10.12 24.97
CA SER A 499 -5.77 9.96 25.80
C SER A 499 -6.51 11.27 25.96
N PHE A 500 -7.84 11.26 25.84
CA PHE A 500 -8.65 12.40 26.24
C PHE A 500 -8.90 12.33 27.75
N ASN A 501 -8.89 13.49 28.38
CA ASN A 501 -9.24 13.58 29.79
C ASN A 501 -10.75 13.29 29.94
N ILE A 502 -11.06 12.12 30.49
CA ILE A 502 -12.44 11.69 30.78
C ILE A 502 -12.90 12.08 32.19
N GLY A 503 -12.10 12.87 32.91
CA GLY A 503 -12.36 13.28 34.29
C GLY A 503 -11.84 12.28 35.32
N GLU A 504 -11.63 12.73 36.58
CA GLU A 504 -11.15 11.87 37.67
C GLU A 504 -12.14 10.73 38.03
N ALA A 505 -13.34 10.80 37.49
CA ALA A 505 -14.46 9.93 37.84
C ALA A 505 -14.66 8.76 36.86
N ALA A 506 -14.10 8.84 35.70
CA ALA A 506 -14.29 7.85 34.65
C ALA A 506 -13.24 6.72 34.72
N VAL A 507 -13.17 6.08 35.84
CA VAL A 507 -12.38 4.86 35.98
C VAL A 507 -13.28 3.68 35.64
N ALA A 508 -13.29 3.31 34.39
CA ALA A 508 -13.82 2.03 33.97
C ALA A 508 -12.90 0.93 34.47
N VAL A 509 -13.34 0.23 35.48
CA VAL A 509 -12.68 -1.00 35.90
C VAL A 509 -12.86 -1.99 34.75
N GLY A 510 -11.75 -2.41 34.10
CA GLY A 510 -11.76 -3.42 33.09
C GLY A 510 -12.06 -2.95 31.68
N ALA A 511 -11.78 -1.70 31.32
CA ALA A 511 -11.88 -1.24 29.95
C ALA A 511 -10.93 -2.03 29.03
N SER A 512 -11.44 -2.50 27.90
CA SER A 512 -10.65 -3.20 26.91
C SER A 512 -10.00 -2.20 25.93
N ALA A 513 -8.78 -2.51 25.48
CA ALA A 513 -8.15 -1.85 24.36
C ALA A 513 -8.43 -2.63 23.07
N ALA A 514 -8.17 -2.02 21.93
CA ALA A 514 -8.15 -2.71 20.64
C ALA A 514 -7.00 -2.20 19.79
N VAL A 515 -6.38 -3.09 19.04
CA VAL A 515 -5.27 -2.76 18.15
C VAL A 515 -5.39 -3.53 16.84
N ARG A 516 -5.09 -2.85 15.73
CA ARG A 516 -4.92 -3.47 14.39
C ARG A 516 -3.74 -2.84 13.69
N MET A 517 -3.03 -3.65 12.91
CA MET A 517 -1.89 -3.20 12.11
C MET A 517 -2.18 -3.32 10.63
N GLU A 518 -1.67 -2.37 9.86
CA GLU A 518 -1.67 -2.39 8.40
C GLU A 518 -0.27 -2.06 7.87
N ALA A 519 0.19 -2.79 6.85
CA ALA A 519 1.48 -2.55 6.24
C ALA A 519 1.47 -1.25 5.42
N THR A 520 2.58 -0.50 5.50
CA THR A 520 2.87 0.64 4.61
C THR A 520 4.27 0.49 4.03
N GLU A 521 4.63 1.33 3.09
CA GLU A 521 6.02 1.46 2.66
C GLU A 521 6.85 2.04 3.81
N GLY A 522 7.89 1.32 4.23
CA GLY A 522 8.80 1.72 5.31
C GLY A 522 8.27 1.50 6.74
N GLY A 523 7.11 0.83 6.93
CA GLY A 523 6.61 0.59 8.27
C GLY A 523 5.20 0.05 8.35
N MET A 524 4.43 0.55 9.30
CA MET A 524 3.02 0.19 9.50
C MET A 524 2.19 1.38 9.98
N ILE A 525 0.88 1.29 9.80
CA ILE A 525 -0.07 2.09 10.56
C ILE A 525 -0.67 1.19 11.64
N VAL A 526 -0.69 1.69 12.85
CA VAL A 526 -1.35 1.05 13.98
C VAL A 526 -2.62 1.82 14.30
N TYR A 527 -3.75 1.15 14.20
CA TYR A 527 -5.04 1.66 14.66
C TYR A 527 -5.27 1.18 16.08
N HIS A 528 -5.57 2.09 16.98
CA HIS A 528 -5.59 1.81 18.41
C HIS A 528 -6.81 2.42 19.08
N ILE A 529 -7.37 1.69 20.03
CA ILE A 529 -8.29 2.19 21.04
C ILE A 529 -7.60 2.00 22.37
N ASN A 530 -7.41 3.10 23.09
CA ASN A 530 -6.72 3.05 24.37
C ASN A 530 -7.54 2.32 25.45
N ASN A 531 -6.86 1.93 26.51
CA ASN A 531 -7.42 1.11 27.59
C ASN A 531 -8.61 1.73 28.35
N ASN A 532 -8.77 3.04 28.33
CA ASN A 532 -9.91 3.72 28.95
C ASN A 532 -11.02 4.03 27.93
N CYS A 533 -10.91 3.52 26.72
CA CYS A 533 -11.86 3.70 25.62
C CYS A 533 -12.18 5.17 25.32
N SER A 534 -11.25 6.08 25.57
CA SER A 534 -11.46 7.51 25.31
C SER A 534 -11.02 7.95 23.92
N VAL A 535 -10.08 7.24 23.31
CA VAL A 535 -9.46 7.59 22.03
C VAL A 535 -9.58 6.45 21.04
N ILE A 536 -9.91 6.79 19.81
CA ILE A 536 -9.62 5.99 18.62
C ILE A 536 -8.59 6.78 17.84
N GLU A 537 -7.49 6.14 17.46
CA GLU A 537 -6.37 6.81 16.79
C GLU A 537 -5.72 5.94 15.71
N ALA A 538 -5.05 6.58 14.79
CA ALA A 538 -4.16 5.94 13.82
C ALA A 538 -2.77 6.54 13.95
N ILE A 539 -1.77 5.70 14.17
CA ILE A 539 -0.38 6.09 14.41
C ILE A 539 0.47 5.41 13.35
N LYS A 540 1.28 6.20 12.63
CA LYS A 540 2.29 5.64 11.73
C LYS A 540 3.52 5.27 12.54
N VAL A 541 3.98 4.04 12.37
CA VAL A 541 5.16 3.49 13.05
C VAL A 541 6.16 3.08 11.97
N PRO A 542 7.30 3.78 11.88
CA PRO A 542 8.37 3.37 10.98
C PRO A 542 8.98 2.04 11.47
N LEU A 543 9.48 1.24 10.53
CA LEU A 543 10.23 0.01 10.80
C LEU A 543 11.52 0.02 9.99
N ASP A 544 12.62 -0.28 10.66
CA ASP A 544 13.95 -0.39 10.05
C ASP A 544 14.08 -1.59 9.07
#